data_c1a2387c08c913d3c2a956b168453ad8
#
_entry.id   c1a2387c08c913d3c2a956b168453ad8
#
_cell.length_a   1.000
_cell.length_b   1.000
_cell.length_c   1.000
_cell.angle_alpha   90.00
_cell.angle_beta   90.00
_cell.angle_gamma   90.00
#
_symmetry.space_group_name_H-M   'P 1'
#
loop_
_entity.id
_entity.type
_entity.pdbx_description
1 polymer ?
#
loop_
_entity_poly.entity_id
_entity_poly.type
_entity_poly.pdbx_seq_one_letter_code
_entity_poly.pdbx_strand_id
1 'polypeptide(L)'
;MNKKLLALAISGAVFGTQAVAVELYNEDGTTFSVGGHVSVAVGDVNSDDRQNSDDIGVETVSPRINFGATHELGNGFTADAKGEWALNMLDGGDQSFTTRLGYVGLSHDDYGRAAVGTQWAPYYNVAGVADMPIAFANDFIYEDHGNLGTGRAEEMVSYANAVDFGNAGSLAIGVAWQGRKVSDEEYNEVASENKYGNRAQIALNYDIANFSVNYAYNTGDVTFGTGANVGTDSKTADSNVLSATYGSYGSEGLYVAAVYAANNYMNNGKFGVISESTGYEFLASYALANSLNLSVNYEAVEDDKMSETVFATTALQAEYNFTSQFVGFAGYQFDLQGSGEYKEKADDQWLLGARYYL
;
A
#
# COMPACT_ATOMS: atom_id res chain seq x y z
N MET A 1 -13.98 -8.29 22.27
CA MET A 1 -13.07 -8.80 21.21
C MET A 1 -11.77 -9.22 21.87
N ASN A 2 -11.15 -10.31 21.43
CA ASN A 2 -9.93 -10.78 22.09
C ASN A 2 -8.78 -9.85 21.75
N LYS A 3 -8.06 -9.30 22.75
CA LYS A 3 -6.95 -8.33 22.54
C LYS A 3 -5.88 -8.86 21.57
N LYS A 4 -5.69 -10.18 21.52
CA LYS A 4 -4.83 -10.86 20.52
C LYS A 4 -5.25 -10.59 19.08
N LEU A 5 -6.55 -10.55 18.79
CA LEU A 5 -7.08 -10.26 17.46
C LEU A 5 -6.93 -8.76 17.10
N LEU A 6 -6.99 -7.88 18.11
CA LEU A 6 -6.84 -6.44 17.87
C LEU A 6 -5.38 -6.07 17.52
N ALA A 7 -4.39 -6.61 18.24
CA ALA A 7 -2.97 -6.37 17.94
C ALA A 7 -2.53 -6.97 16.59
N LEU A 8 -3.08 -8.13 16.20
CA LEU A 8 -2.86 -8.71 14.87
C LEU A 8 -3.62 -7.92 13.78
N ALA A 9 -4.82 -7.43 14.06
CA ALA A 9 -5.60 -6.63 13.11
C ALA A 9 -4.92 -5.29 12.77
N ILE A 10 -4.20 -4.66 13.71
CA ILE A 10 -3.48 -3.40 13.47
C ILE A 10 -2.29 -3.59 12.53
N SER A 11 -1.68 -4.76 12.52
CA SER A 11 -0.58 -5.10 11.60
C SER A 11 -1.07 -5.76 10.30
N GLY A 12 -2.36 -6.07 10.20
CA GLY A 12 -2.97 -6.79 9.08
C GLY A 12 -4.25 -6.15 8.52
N ALA A 13 -4.69 -5.01 9.06
CA ALA A 13 -5.99 -4.41 8.74
C ALA A 13 -6.12 -3.87 7.30
N VAL A 14 -5.03 -3.82 6.55
CA VAL A 14 -5.04 -3.37 5.15
C VAL A 14 -5.26 -4.50 4.15
N PHE A 15 -5.32 -5.74 4.60
CA PHE A 15 -5.61 -6.85 3.70
C PHE A 15 -7.11 -7.10 3.66
N GLY A 16 -7.80 -6.35 2.79
CA GLY A 16 -9.13 -6.67 2.34
C GLY A 16 -9.21 -8.17 2.03
N THR A 17 -10.14 -8.81 2.69
CA THR A 17 -10.79 -10.09 2.39
C THR A 17 -10.06 -10.97 1.36
N GLN A 18 -9.75 -12.21 1.78
CA GLN A 18 -9.60 -13.37 0.90
C GLN A 18 -8.22 -14.01 0.69
N ALA A 19 -7.14 -13.59 1.28
CA ALA A 19 -5.95 -14.44 1.27
C ALA A 19 -5.91 -15.27 2.58
N VAL A 20 -6.68 -16.31 2.65
CA VAL A 20 -6.50 -17.33 3.73
C VAL A 20 -5.25 -18.12 3.35
N ALA A 21 -4.10 -17.76 3.94
CA ALA A 21 -2.91 -18.59 3.82
C ALA A 21 -3.23 -20.01 4.28
N VAL A 22 -2.81 -21.00 3.51
CA VAL A 22 -2.96 -22.40 3.88
C VAL A 22 -2.01 -22.71 5.03
N GLU A 23 -2.59 -23.12 6.16
CA GLU A 23 -1.81 -23.57 7.30
C GLU A 23 -1.27 -24.97 7.00
N LEU A 24 0.04 -25.11 6.91
CA LEU A 24 0.72 -26.38 6.62
C LEU A 24 1.14 -27.12 7.89
N TYR A 25 1.28 -26.40 8.99
CA TYR A 25 1.69 -26.94 10.29
C TYR A 25 1.07 -26.13 11.41
N ASN A 26 0.55 -26.82 12.44
CA ASN A 26 0.01 -26.21 13.64
C ASN A 26 0.06 -27.22 14.80
N GLU A 27 1.18 -27.26 15.49
CA GLU A 27 1.41 -28.09 16.67
C GLU A 27 2.32 -27.37 17.66
N ASP A 28 2.18 -27.66 18.94
CA ASP A 28 3.02 -27.20 20.04
C ASP A 28 3.20 -25.67 20.07
N GLY A 29 2.12 -24.91 19.81
CA GLY A 29 2.16 -23.42 19.77
C GLY A 29 2.91 -22.85 18.58
N THR A 30 3.27 -23.67 17.59
CA THR A 30 3.95 -23.25 16.36
C THR A 30 2.98 -23.39 15.18
N THR A 31 2.88 -22.33 14.35
CA THR A 31 2.20 -22.40 13.06
C THR A 31 3.15 -22.10 11.92
N PHE A 32 2.90 -22.72 10.77
CA PHE A 32 3.57 -22.35 9.51
C PHE A 32 2.53 -22.34 8.39
N SER A 33 2.52 -21.28 7.61
CA SER A 33 1.56 -21.06 6.55
C SER A 33 2.21 -20.62 5.24
N VAL A 34 1.55 -20.92 4.14
CA VAL A 34 1.88 -20.45 2.78
C VAL A 34 0.67 -19.76 2.21
N GLY A 35 0.87 -18.63 1.58
CA GLY A 35 -0.18 -17.85 0.94
C GLY A 35 0.34 -17.10 -0.27
N GLY A 36 -0.50 -16.23 -0.80
CA GLY A 36 -0.21 -15.47 -2.00
C GLY A 36 -1.30 -15.62 -3.05
N HIS A 37 -1.01 -15.19 -4.24
CA HIS A 37 -1.92 -15.32 -5.37
C HIS A 37 -1.22 -15.28 -6.72
N VAL A 38 -1.82 -15.94 -7.69
CA VAL A 38 -1.56 -15.77 -9.11
C VAL A 38 -2.63 -14.85 -9.68
N SER A 39 -2.23 -13.83 -10.43
CA SER A 39 -3.16 -12.84 -10.97
C SER A 39 -2.69 -12.39 -12.35
N VAL A 40 -3.54 -12.61 -13.34
CA VAL A 40 -3.28 -12.25 -14.74
C VAL A 40 -4.49 -11.57 -15.35
N ALA A 41 -4.25 -10.70 -16.29
CA ALA A 41 -5.30 -9.96 -17.02
C ALA A 41 -4.94 -9.80 -18.49
N VAL A 42 -5.93 -9.46 -19.27
CA VAL A 42 -5.78 -8.92 -20.63
C VAL A 42 -6.26 -7.48 -20.56
N GLY A 43 -5.54 -6.57 -21.18
CA GLY A 43 -5.94 -5.18 -21.16
C GLY A 43 -5.03 -4.28 -21.98
N ASP A 44 -5.35 -3.02 -21.90
CA ASP A 44 -4.56 -1.92 -22.39
C ASP A 44 -4.14 -1.10 -21.15
N VAL A 45 -2.90 -1.29 -20.76
CA VAL A 45 -2.27 -0.54 -19.66
C VAL A 45 -0.98 0.04 -20.19
N ASN A 46 -0.75 1.32 -19.93
CA ASN A 46 0.49 2.00 -20.28
C ASN A 46 1.65 1.35 -19.52
N SER A 47 2.31 0.38 -20.15
CA SER A 47 3.58 -0.13 -19.65
C SER A 47 4.72 0.61 -20.34
N ASP A 48 5.74 1.03 -19.59
CA ASP A 48 6.93 1.75 -20.10
C ASP A 48 7.64 1.04 -21.25
N ASP A 49 7.43 -0.25 -21.43
CA ASP A 49 8.01 -1.07 -22.50
C ASP A 49 7.24 -1.06 -23.83
N ARG A 50 6.05 -0.44 -23.88
CA ARG A 50 5.23 -0.38 -25.10
C ARG A 50 5.21 1.01 -25.70
N GLN A 51 5.98 1.18 -26.76
CA GLN A 51 6.11 2.46 -27.50
C GLN A 51 4.88 2.86 -28.33
N ASN A 52 3.79 2.07 -28.30
CA ASN A 52 2.52 2.37 -28.96
C ASN A 52 1.36 2.08 -28.02
N SER A 53 0.61 3.08 -27.69
CA SER A 53 -0.45 3.14 -26.69
C SER A 53 -1.73 2.33 -26.99
N ASP A 54 -1.81 1.61 -28.10
CA ASP A 54 -3.02 0.89 -28.53
C ASP A 54 -2.85 -0.64 -28.50
N ASP A 55 -1.80 -1.18 -27.91
CA ASP A 55 -1.51 -2.62 -27.91
C ASP A 55 -2.13 -3.34 -26.71
N ILE A 56 -3.17 -4.13 -26.98
CA ILE A 56 -3.74 -5.06 -26.00
C ILE A 56 -2.72 -6.14 -25.66
N GLY A 57 -2.47 -6.34 -24.40
CA GLY A 57 -1.52 -7.33 -23.91
C GLY A 57 -2.03 -8.20 -22.78
N VAL A 58 -1.20 -9.17 -22.40
CA VAL A 58 -1.38 -9.94 -21.17
C VAL A 58 -0.56 -9.27 -20.09
N GLU A 59 -1.19 -9.00 -18.95
CA GLU A 59 -0.60 -8.30 -17.83
C GLU A 59 -0.61 -9.16 -16.56
N THR A 60 0.30 -8.89 -15.64
CA THR A 60 0.22 -9.41 -14.28
C THR A 60 -0.35 -8.35 -13.34
N VAL A 61 -1.19 -8.78 -12.40
CA VAL A 61 -1.74 -7.86 -11.40
C VAL A 61 -1.18 -8.26 -10.04
N SER A 62 0.07 -7.84 -9.81
CA SER A 62 0.80 -7.97 -8.53
C SER A 62 0.85 -9.40 -7.96
N PRO A 63 1.18 -10.45 -8.76
CA PRO A 63 1.25 -11.82 -8.28
C PRO A 63 2.35 -11.97 -7.22
N ARG A 64 2.10 -12.82 -6.21
CA ARG A 64 3.01 -12.98 -5.07
C ARG A 64 2.88 -14.32 -4.38
N ILE A 65 3.97 -14.72 -3.70
CA ILE A 65 3.99 -15.83 -2.75
C ILE A 65 4.48 -15.32 -1.40
N ASN A 66 3.95 -15.87 -0.32
CA ASN A 66 4.43 -15.55 1.03
C ASN A 66 4.45 -16.79 1.92
N PHE A 67 5.31 -16.73 2.93
CA PHE A 67 5.42 -17.68 4.03
C PHE A 67 5.26 -16.93 5.34
N GLY A 68 4.51 -17.50 6.26
CA GLY A 68 4.32 -16.98 7.60
C GLY A 68 4.60 -18.08 8.65
N ALA A 69 5.20 -17.68 9.76
CA ALA A 69 5.38 -18.55 10.91
C ALA A 69 5.04 -17.80 12.20
N THR A 70 4.46 -18.49 13.17
CA THR A 70 4.30 -17.98 14.53
C THR A 70 4.74 -19.04 15.54
N HIS A 71 5.22 -18.61 16.71
CA HIS A 71 5.57 -19.50 17.81
C HIS A 71 5.22 -18.85 19.16
N GLU A 72 4.44 -19.57 19.97
CA GLU A 72 4.11 -19.15 21.33
C GLU A 72 5.31 -19.36 22.26
N LEU A 73 5.83 -18.27 22.82
CA LEU A 73 6.99 -18.28 23.74
C LEU A 73 6.59 -18.47 25.20
N GLY A 74 5.27 -18.49 25.47
CA GLY A 74 4.73 -18.48 26.83
C GLY A 74 4.63 -17.11 27.45
N ASN A 75 4.00 -17.02 28.62
CA ASN A 75 3.78 -15.77 29.37
C ASN A 75 3.12 -14.65 28.55
N GLY A 76 2.27 -14.99 27.56
CA GLY A 76 1.60 -14.03 26.68
C GLY A 76 2.43 -13.54 25.49
N PHE A 77 3.68 -13.99 25.33
CA PHE A 77 4.52 -13.64 24.18
C PHE A 77 4.36 -14.60 23.01
N THR A 78 4.33 -14.04 21.79
CA THR A 78 4.35 -14.77 20.52
C THR A 78 5.37 -14.14 19.60
N ALA A 79 6.29 -14.93 19.06
CA ALA A 79 7.17 -14.54 17.97
C ALA A 79 6.50 -14.82 16.63
N ASP A 80 6.74 -13.96 15.63
CA ASP A 80 6.28 -14.17 14.25
C ASP A 80 7.36 -13.79 13.23
N ALA A 81 7.29 -14.40 12.06
CA ALA A 81 8.12 -14.05 10.91
C ALA A 81 7.30 -14.14 9.63
N LYS A 82 7.58 -13.26 8.66
CA LYS A 82 6.97 -13.28 7.33
C LYS A 82 8.00 -12.97 6.26
N GLY A 83 7.92 -13.70 5.14
CA GLY A 83 8.56 -13.39 3.88
C GLY A 83 7.53 -13.33 2.78
N GLU A 84 7.58 -12.32 1.91
CA GLU A 84 6.73 -12.18 0.73
C GLU A 84 7.53 -11.66 -0.45
N TRP A 85 7.31 -12.28 -1.62
CA TRP A 85 7.99 -11.92 -2.86
C TRP A 85 7.00 -11.77 -4.00
N ALA A 86 7.20 -10.74 -4.82
CA ALA A 86 6.55 -10.62 -6.12
C ALA A 86 7.13 -11.65 -7.09
N LEU A 87 6.30 -12.13 -7.99
CA LEU A 87 6.64 -13.12 -9.02
C LEU A 87 6.56 -12.47 -10.39
N ASN A 88 7.55 -12.77 -11.26
CA ASN A 88 7.41 -12.54 -12.68
C ASN A 88 6.76 -13.78 -13.31
N MET A 89 5.58 -13.61 -13.91
CA MET A 89 4.78 -14.73 -14.42
C MET A 89 4.61 -14.73 -15.93
N LEU A 90 5.02 -13.67 -16.63
CA LEU A 90 4.83 -13.55 -18.07
C LEU A 90 6.10 -13.86 -18.85
N ASP A 91 7.26 -13.62 -18.27
CA ASP A 91 8.53 -13.90 -18.94
C ASP A 91 8.92 -15.37 -18.75
N GLY A 92 9.20 -16.05 -19.84
CA GLY A 92 9.86 -17.35 -19.81
C GLY A 92 11.33 -17.20 -19.41
N GLY A 93 11.91 -18.23 -18.77
CA GLY A 93 13.32 -18.23 -18.38
C GLY A 93 13.52 -18.09 -16.88
N ASP A 94 14.50 -17.29 -16.46
CA ASP A 94 14.88 -17.15 -15.07
C ASP A 94 13.81 -16.38 -14.27
N GLN A 95 13.37 -16.97 -13.14
CA GLN A 95 12.44 -16.31 -12.23
C GLN A 95 13.16 -15.31 -11.34
N SER A 96 12.68 -14.09 -11.31
CA SER A 96 13.09 -13.09 -10.31
C SER A 96 12.12 -13.07 -9.14
N PHE A 97 12.66 -13.01 -7.92
CA PHE A 97 11.90 -12.83 -6.68
C PHE A 97 12.23 -11.44 -6.14
N THR A 98 11.29 -10.51 -6.30
CA THR A 98 11.46 -9.18 -5.71
C THR A 98 10.84 -9.16 -4.33
N THR A 99 11.67 -8.87 -3.33
CA THR A 99 11.21 -8.82 -1.93
C THR A 99 10.16 -7.73 -1.74
N ARG A 100 9.01 -8.13 -1.22
CA ARG A 100 7.92 -7.22 -0.81
C ARG A 100 7.91 -7.03 0.71
N LEU A 101 8.00 -8.12 1.46
CA LEU A 101 8.07 -8.12 2.92
C LEU A 101 9.14 -9.11 3.39
N GLY A 102 9.80 -8.78 4.50
CA GLY A 102 10.77 -9.64 5.15
C GLY A 102 11.02 -9.13 6.56
N TYR A 103 10.32 -9.68 7.57
CA TYR A 103 10.42 -9.20 8.94
C TYR A 103 10.28 -10.30 9.97
N VAL A 104 10.76 -9.98 11.19
CA VAL A 104 10.51 -10.74 12.42
C VAL A 104 9.77 -9.84 13.40
N GLY A 105 8.75 -10.37 14.06
CA GLY A 105 7.94 -9.69 15.06
C GLY A 105 7.93 -10.39 16.41
N LEU A 106 7.61 -9.62 17.44
CA LEU A 106 7.34 -10.09 18.81
C LEU A 106 6.10 -9.36 19.32
N SER A 107 5.08 -10.10 19.69
CA SER A 107 3.86 -9.58 20.28
C SER A 107 3.64 -10.08 21.70
N HIS A 108 2.92 -9.30 22.50
CA HIS A 108 2.44 -9.65 23.82
C HIS A 108 0.98 -9.24 23.96
N ASP A 109 0.19 -10.04 24.68
CA ASP A 109 -1.25 -9.81 24.83
C ASP A 109 -1.64 -8.43 25.38
N ASP A 110 -0.81 -7.86 26.28
CA ASP A 110 -1.06 -6.57 26.93
C ASP A 110 -0.14 -5.44 26.45
N TYR A 111 1.02 -5.77 25.87
CA TYR A 111 2.06 -4.77 25.56
C TYR A 111 2.16 -4.45 24.06
N GLY A 112 1.31 -5.04 23.21
CA GLY A 112 1.32 -4.79 21.77
C GLY A 112 2.37 -5.58 21.01
N ARG A 113 2.79 -5.08 19.83
CA ARG A 113 3.69 -5.79 18.93
C ARG A 113 4.82 -4.89 18.44
N ALA A 114 6.05 -5.41 18.46
CA ALA A 114 7.21 -4.83 17.78
C ALA A 114 7.61 -5.69 16.58
N ALA A 115 8.12 -5.07 15.50
CA ALA A 115 8.64 -5.78 14.35
C ALA A 115 9.88 -5.07 13.76
N VAL A 116 10.76 -5.87 13.12
CA VAL A 116 11.99 -5.38 12.49
C VAL A 116 12.13 -6.02 11.10
N GLY A 117 12.40 -5.20 10.09
CA GLY A 117 12.61 -5.63 8.71
C GLY A 117 11.77 -4.83 7.71
N THR A 118 11.66 -5.33 6.47
CA THR A 118 10.80 -4.76 5.43
C THR A 118 9.35 -5.11 5.74
N GLN A 119 8.53 -4.11 6.01
CA GLN A 119 7.17 -4.29 6.50
C GLN A 119 6.25 -3.15 6.06
N TRP A 120 4.94 -3.35 6.19
CA TRP A 120 4.00 -2.27 6.02
C TRP A 120 4.20 -1.19 7.09
N ALA A 121 4.33 0.04 6.64
CA ALA A 121 4.53 1.19 7.50
C ALA A 121 3.25 1.55 8.28
N PRO A 122 3.32 2.06 9.51
CA PRO A 122 2.17 2.63 10.19
C PRO A 122 1.44 3.71 9.38
N TYR A 123 2.17 4.51 8.60
CA TYR A 123 1.61 5.48 7.66
C TYR A 123 0.59 4.85 6.69
N TYR A 124 0.92 3.68 6.12
CA TYR A 124 0.06 3.00 5.16
C TYR A 124 -1.26 2.52 5.77
N ASN A 125 -1.31 2.21 7.06
CA ASN A 125 -2.56 1.86 7.72
C ASN A 125 -3.59 3.02 7.70
N VAL A 126 -3.12 4.25 7.48
CA VAL A 126 -3.93 5.44 7.33
C VAL A 126 -4.14 5.80 5.86
N ALA A 127 -3.08 5.83 5.07
CA ALA A 127 -3.13 6.24 3.66
C ALA A 127 -3.77 5.19 2.74
N GLY A 128 -3.50 3.90 2.97
CA GLY A 128 -3.90 2.82 2.06
C GLY A 128 -5.36 2.37 2.15
N VAL A 129 -6.25 3.13 2.80
CA VAL A 129 -7.67 2.74 2.95
C VAL A 129 -8.46 2.80 1.63
N ALA A 130 -7.93 3.46 0.62
CA ALA A 130 -8.49 3.51 -0.73
C ALA A 130 -7.76 2.58 -1.73
N ASP A 131 -6.65 1.93 -1.33
CA ASP A 131 -5.89 0.93 -2.11
C ASP A 131 -6.54 -0.46 -1.95
N MET A 132 -7.78 -0.62 -2.41
CA MET A 132 -8.54 -1.86 -2.18
C MET A 132 -8.85 -2.65 -3.45
N PRO A 133 -9.26 -2.04 -4.58
CA PRO A 133 -9.60 -2.75 -5.80
C PRO A 133 -8.42 -3.53 -6.40
N ILE A 134 -8.73 -4.64 -7.09
CA ILE A 134 -7.69 -5.50 -7.67
C ILE A 134 -7.00 -4.85 -8.87
N ALA A 135 -7.74 -4.13 -9.72
CA ALA A 135 -7.21 -3.60 -10.98
C ALA A 135 -6.57 -2.21 -10.79
N PHE A 136 -7.36 -1.20 -10.58
CA PHE A 136 -6.95 0.20 -10.52
C PHE A 136 -7.23 0.72 -9.09
N ALA A 137 -6.39 0.36 -8.16
CA ALA A 137 -6.43 0.87 -6.79
C ALA A 137 -5.79 2.26 -6.74
N ASN A 138 -6.14 3.07 -5.73
CA ASN A 138 -5.49 4.34 -5.49
C ASN A 138 -4.14 4.14 -4.81
N ASP A 139 -3.07 4.73 -5.33
CA ASP A 139 -1.72 4.50 -4.80
C ASP A 139 -0.75 5.71 -4.88
N PHE A 140 -1.21 6.88 -5.32
CA PHE A 140 -0.35 8.06 -5.49
C PHE A 140 0.11 8.73 -4.21
N ILE A 141 -0.64 8.60 -3.11
CA ILE A 141 -0.28 9.23 -1.83
C ILE A 141 0.96 8.59 -1.21
N TYR A 142 1.34 7.36 -1.63
CA TYR A 142 2.50 6.65 -1.11
C TYR A 142 3.51 6.23 -2.19
N GLU A 143 3.68 7.08 -3.22
CA GLU A 143 4.76 6.98 -4.19
C GLU A 143 6.12 6.83 -3.50
N ASP A 144 7.08 6.12 -4.14
CA ASP A 144 8.40 5.77 -3.58
C ASP A 144 8.34 5.20 -2.14
N HIS A 145 7.36 4.34 -1.91
CA HIS A 145 6.94 3.87 -0.60
C HIS A 145 8.04 3.15 0.21
N GLY A 146 9.03 2.55 -0.45
CA GLY A 146 10.14 1.85 0.21
C GLY A 146 11.07 2.81 0.93
N ASN A 147 11.51 3.84 0.23
CA ASN A 147 12.49 4.82 0.71
C ASN A 147 11.86 5.89 1.58
N LEU A 148 10.66 6.36 1.19
CA LEU A 148 9.93 7.38 1.94
C LEU A 148 9.10 6.79 3.10
N GLY A 149 9.10 5.47 3.28
CA GLY A 149 8.44 4.81 4.40
C GLY A 149 6.92 4.97 4.42
N THR A 150 6.29 5.15 3.26
CA THR A 150 4.86 5.41 3.17
C THR A 150 4.01 4.17 2.90
N GLY A 151 4.62 3.09 2.39
CA GLY A 151 3.94 1.83 2.11
C GLY A 151 4.72 0.64 2.68
N ARG A 152 5.36 -0.17 1.83
CA ARG A 152 6.24 -1.27 2.23
C ARG A 152 7.62 -0.72 2.53
N ALA A 153 7.82 -0.27 3.77
CA ALA A 153 9.04 0.41 4.21
C ALA A 153 10.16 -0.59 4.51
N GLU A 154 11.33 -0.30 3.98
CA GLU A 154 12.54 -1.09 4.19
C GLU A 154 13.28 -0.62 5.45
N GLU A 155 14.11 -1.50 6.05
CA GLU A 155 14.96 -1.19 7.22
C GLU A 155 14.20 -0.55 8.39
N MET A 156 12.96 -0.98 8.60
CA MET A 156 12.06 -0.38 9.59
C MET A 156 12.04 -1.16 10.90
N VAL A 157 11.99 -0.43 12.00
CA VAL A 157 11.59 -0.91 13.33
C VAL A 157 10.27 -0.25 13.67
N SER A 158 9.26 -1.04 13.99
CA SER A 158 7.93 -0.54 14.35
C SER A 158 7.45 -1.08 15.70
N TYR A 159 6.55 -0.34 16.31
CA TYR A 159 5.76 -0.78 17.46
C TYR A 159 4.33 -0.33 17.27
N ALA A 160 3.38 -1.21 17.61
CA ALA A 160 1.96 -0.92 17.59
C ALA A 160 1.25 -1.50 18.83
N ASN A 161 0.25 -0.77 19.31
CA ASN A 161 -0.66 -1.22 20.36
C ASN A 161 -2.05 -0.65 20.14
N ALA A 162 -3.05 -1.21 20.81
CA ALA A 162 -4.42 -0.71 20.76
C ALA A 162 -5.10 -0.79 22.12
N VAL A 163 -6.02 0.16 22.34
CA VAL A 163 -6.86 0.23 23.52
C VAL A 163 -8.32 0.13 23.08
N ASP A 164 -9.05 -0.80 23.69
CA ASP A 164 -10.48 -0.97 23.50
C ASP A 164 -11.24 -0.24 24.60
N PHE A 165 -12.10 0.71 24.23
CA PHE A 165 -12.97 1.48 25.12
C PHE A 165 -14.40 0.94 25.16
N GLY A 166 -14.61 -0.30 24.69
CA GLY A 166 -15.92 -0.94 24.60
C GLY A 166 -16.83 -0.22 23.59
N ASN A 167 -18.02 0.20 24.04
CA ASN A 167 -18.98 0.88 23.16
C ASN A 167 -18.49 2.27 22.67
N ALA A 168 -17.45 2.81 23.26
CA ALA A 168 -16.84 4.07 22.82
C ALA A 168 -15.78 3.86 21.72
N GLY A 169 -15.62 2.64 21.21
CA GLY A 169 -14.72 2.34 20.10
C GLY A 169 -13.34 1.86 20.56
N SER A 170 -12.37 1.88 19.65
CA SER A 170 -10.98 1.50 19.91
C SER A 170 -10.01 2.49 19.29
N LEU A 171 -8.86 2.68 19.91
CA LEU A 171 -7.75 3.49 19.41
C LEU A 171 -6.52 2.60 19.23
N ALA A 172 -6.03 2.55 18.00
CA ALA A 172 -4.75 1.95 17.68
C ALA A 172 -3.68 3.03 17.47
N ILE A 173 -2.47 2.76 17.96
CA ILE A 173 -1.30 3.63 17.83
C ILE A 173 -0.18 2.82 17.21
N GLY A 174 0.41 3.33 16.13
CA GLY A 174 1.61 2.80 15.52
C GLY A 174 2.72 3.84 15.51
N VAL A 175 3.94 3.44 15.82
CA VAL A 175 5.14 4.27 15.69
C VAL A 175 6.21 3.48 14.97
N ALA A 176 7.03 4.15 14.16
CA ALA A 176 8.13 3.48 13.50
C ALA A 176 9.33 4.42 13.31
N TRP A 177 10.48 3.78 13.19
CA TRP A 177 11.73 4.36 12.76
C TRP A 177 12.27 3.56 11.57
N GLN A 178 12.73 4.25 10.54
CA GLN A 178 13.37 3.67 9.37
C GLN A 178 14.81 4.13 9.26
N GLY A 179 15.71 3.22 8.93
CA GLY A 179 17.14 3.48 8.77
C GLY A 179 17.45 4.36 7.56
N ARG A 180 18.70 4.83 7.51
CA ARG A 180 19.22 5.60 6.37
C ARG A 180 19.42 4.70 5.17
N LYS A 181 19.07 5.19 3.96
CA LYS A 181 19.27 4.49 2.70
C LYS A 181 19.85 5.38 1.62
N VAL A 182 20.60 4.78 0.71
CA VAL A 182 21.01 5.39 -0.57
C VAL A 182 20.35 4.56 -1.67
N SER A 183 19.57 5.18 -2.54
CA SER A 183 19.04 4.51 -3.73
C SER A 183 19.90 4.87 -4.93
N ASP A 184 20.38 3.84 -5.63
CA ASP A 184 21.07 3.95 -6.90
C ASP A 184 20.01 3.86 -8.01
N GLU A 185 19.38 4.98 -8.37
CA GLU A 185 18.51 5.04 -9.55
C GLU A 185 19.32 5.51 -10.75
N GLU A 186 19.57 4.62 -11.71
CA GLU A 186 20.07 5.00 -13.03
C GLU A 186 18.91 5.54 -13.88
N TYR A 187 18.77 6.85 -13.94
CA TYR A 187 17.87 7.50 -14.87
C TYR A 187 18.69 8.16 -16.00
N ASN A 188 18.59 7.63 -17.23
CA ASN A 188 19.24 8.16 -18.46
C ASN A 188 20.75 8.40 -18.35
N GLU A 189 21.53 7.39 -17.98
CA GLU A 189 23.01 7.43 -17.92
C GLU A 189 23.63 8.53 -17.03
N VAL A 190 22.80 9.22 -16.25
CA VAL A 190 23.27 10.15 -15.23
C VAL A 190 22.80 9.59 -13.88
N ALA A 191 23.73 9.03 -13.13
CA ALA A 191 23.44 8.53 -11.79
C ALA A 191 22.88 9.66 -10.90
N SER A 192 21.60 9.61 -10.59
CA SER A 192 20.99 10.46 -9.60
C SER A 192 20.84 9.62 -8.32
N GLU A 193 21.77 9.78 -7.41
CA GLU A 193 21.71 9.12 -6.11
C GLU A 193 20.90 9.97 -5.14
N ASN A 194 19.65 9.61 -4.85
CA ASN A 194 18.93 10.18 -3.73
C ASN A 194 19.42 9.54 -2.43
N LYS A 195 19.68 10.35 -1.42
CA LYS A 195 20.08 9.90 -0.08
C LYS A 195 18.95 10.17 0.90
N TYR A 196 18.36 9.09 1.40
CA TYR A 196 17.30 9.15 2.40
C TYR A 196 17.90 9.07 3.80
N GLY A 197 17.63 10.09 4.62
CA GLY A 197 18.01 10.11 6.02
C GLY A 197 17.14 9.17 6.87
N ASN A 198 17.43 9.11 8.17
CA ASN A 198 16.53 8.40 9.09
C ASN A 198 15.13 9.04 9.07
N ARG A 199 14.11 8.20 9.16
CA ARG A 199 12.70 8.64 9.19
C ARG A 199 12.02 8.17 10.46
N ALA A 200 11.05 8.96 10.90
CA ALA A 200 10.16 8.60 11.99
C ALA A 200 8.71 8.83 11.59
N GLN A 201 7.81 8.00 12.11
CA GLN A 201 6.39 8.13 11.85
C GLN A 201 5.54 7.72 13.04
N ILE A 202 4.35 8.30 13.10
CA ILE A 202 3.28 7.95 14.02
C ILE A 202 1.98 7.81 13.24
N ALA A 203 1.17 6.82 13.60
CA ALA A 203 -0.18 6.63 13.09
C ALA A 203 -1.16 6.42 14.23
N LEU A 204 -2.34 6.99 14.09
CA LEU A 204 -3.47 6.88 15.01
C LEU A 204 -4.69 6.42 14.21
N ASN A 205 -5.33 5.33 14.63
CA ASN A 205 -6.53 4.81 14.01
C ASN A 205 -7.62 4.69 15.09
N TYR A 206 -8.72 5.42 14.93
CA TYR A 206 -9.86 5.37 15.83
C TYR A 206 -11.08 4.78 15.14
N ASP A 207 -11.54 3.65 15.68
CA ASP A 207 -12.67 2.90 15.16
C ASP A 207 -13.86 2.98 16.12
N ILE A 208 -15.05 3.32 15.60
CA ILE A 208 -16.30 3.30 16.34
C ILE A 208 -17.46 2.82 15.45
N ALA A 209 -18.14 1.74 15.86
CA ALA A 209 -19.16 1.08 15.06
C ALA A 209 -18.61 0.72 13.66
N ASN A 210 -19.16 1.29 12.58
CA ASN A 210 -18.72 1.07 11.21
C ASN A 210 -17.87 2.23 10.66
N PHE A 211 -17.43 3.17 11.48
CA PHE A 211 -16.64 4.31 11.09
C PHE A 211 -15.22 4.21 11.62
N SER A 212 -14.26 4.63 10.80
CA SER A 212 -12.89 4.89 11.23
C SER A 212 -12.47 6.30 10.85
N VAL A 213 -11.69 6.93 11.73
CA VAL A 213 -10.99 8.20 11.45
C VAL A 213 -9.53 8.00 11.83
N ASN A 214 -8.64 8.30 10.90
CA ASN A 214 -7.24 7.94 11.03
C ASN A 214 -6.35 9.14 10.70
N TYR A 215 -5.20 9.22 11.35
CA TYR A 215 -4.20 10.24 11.11
C TYR A 215 -2.80 9.63 11.15
N ALA A 216 -1.91 10.03 10.23
CA ALA A 216 -0.50 9.70 10.34
C ALA A 216 0.39 10.91 9.99
N TYR A 217 1.56 10.93 10.60
CA TYR A 217 2.66 11.83 10.29
C TYR A 217 3.93 11.03 10.01
N ASN A 218 4.62 11.38 8.93
CA ASN A 218 5.88 10.76 8.51
C ASN A 218 6.88 11.87 8.20
N THR A 219 8.13 11.77 8.65
CA THR A 219 9.15 12.79 8.42
C THR A 219 10.55 12.19 8.38
N GLY A 220 11.40 12.74 7.51
CA GLY A 220 12.82 12.41 7.41
C GLY A 220 13.49 13.28 6.35
N ASP A 221 14.81 13.39 6.41
CA ASP A 221 15.54 14.20 5.45
C ASP A 221 15.82 13.41 4.16
N VAL A 222 15.76 14.10 3.01
CA VAL A 222 16.16 13.60 1.70
C VAL A 222 17.12 14.58 1.06
N THR A 223 18.24 14.07 0.57
CA THR A 223 19.18 14.83 -0.25
C THR A 223 19.04 14.36 -1.69
N PHE A 224 18.54 15.21 -2.57
CA PHE A 224 18.31 14.87 -3.97
C PHE A 224 19.62 14.97 -4.76
N GLY A 225 19.95 13.90 -5.51
CA GLY A 225 21.11 13.86 -6.39
C GLY A 225 20.79 14.43 -7.77
N THR A 226 21.66 15.25 -8.32
CA THR A 226 21.57 15.74 -9.70
C THR A 226 22.94 15.63 -10.37
N GLY A 227 23.16 14.60 -11.20
CA GLY A 227 24.38 14.46 -12.00
C GLY A 227 25.68 14.41 -11.20
N ALA A 228 26.78 14.91 -11.79
CA ALA A 228 28.11 14.94 -11.15
C ALA A 228 28.20 15.81 -9.88
N ASN A 229 27.15 16.56 -9.57
CA ASN A 229 27.01 17.32 -8.34
C ASN A 229 25.90 16.71 -7.47
N VAL A 230 26.14 15.52 -6.92
CA VAL A 230 25.25 14.92 -5.91
C VAL A 230 25.01 15.94 -4.80
N GLY A 231 23.77 16.38 -4.68
CA GLY A 231 23.39 17.59 -3.98
C GLY A 231 23.90 17.68 -2.55
N THR A 232 24.26 18.88 -2.19
CA THR A 232 24.56 19.27 -0.82
C THR A 232 23.33 19.80 -0.10
N ASP A 233 22.17 19.88 -0.79
CA ASP A 233 20.96 20.51 -0.29
C ASP A 233 19.98 19.44 0.21
N SER A 234 20.01 19.20 1.51
CA SER A 234 19.08 18.29 2.18
C SER A 234 17.77 19.03 2.45
N LYS A 235 16.64 18.36 2.17
CA LYS A 235 15.29 18.83 2.47
C LYS A 235 14.63 17.88 3.46
N THR A 236 13.79 18.40 4.32
CA THR A 236 12.89 17.55 5.13
C THR A 236 11.70 17.16 4.27
N ALA A 237 11.59 15.87 3.98
CA ALA A 237 10.44 15.29 3.31
C ALA A 237 9.48 14.76 4.36
N ASP A 238 8.29 15.35 4.43
CA ASP A 238 7.27 15.00 5.43
C ASP A 238 5.87 14.96 4.83
N SER A 239 5.00 14.20 5.48
CA SER A 239 3.59 14.06 5.11
C SER A 239 2.71 14.00 6.33
N ASN A 240 1.61 14.75 6.27
CA ASN A 240 0.45 14.62 7.16
C ASN A 240 -0.69 14.01 6.37
N VAL A 241 -1.17 12.84 6.78
CA VAL A 241 -2.30 12.17 6.13
C VAL A 241 -3.45 11.99 7.10
N LEU A 242 -4.65 12.29 6.62
CA LEU A 242 -5.92 12.09 7.31
C LEU A 242 -6.80 11.20 6.43
N SER A 243 -7.42 10.17 7.01
CA SER A 243 -8.41 9.37 6.31
C SER A 243 -9.63 9.07 7.15
N ALA A 244 -10.73 8.77 6.47
CA ALA A 244 -11.96 8.31 7.09
C ALA A 244 -12.57 7.19 6.26
N THR A 245 -13.16 6.18 6.93
CA THR A 245 -13.86 5.09 6.27
C THR A 245 -15.22 4.81 6.89
N TYR A 246 -16.09 4.21 6.09
CA TYR A 246 -17.34 3.61 6.52
C TYR A 246 -17.49 2.22 5.94
N GLY A 247 -17.85 1.23 6.76
CA GLY A 247 -18.05 -0.16 6.34
C GLY A 247 -16.74 -0.94 6.21
N SER A 248 -16.79 -2.05 5.45
CA SER A 248 -15.62 -2.91 5.19
C SER A 248 -15.64 -3.33 3.72
N TYR A 249 -14.53 -3.07 3.00
CA TYR A 249 -14.40 -3.43 1.60
C TYR A 249 -14.59 -4.94 1.36
N GLY A 250 -15.36 -5.29 0.33
CA GLY A 250 -15.65 -6.68 -0.03
C GLY A 250 -16.66 -7.40 0.88
N SER A 251 -17.08 -6.80 2.01
CA SER A 251 -18.19 -7.30 2.84
C SER A 251 -19.51 -6.76 2.30
N GLU A 252 -20.59 -7.57 2.41
CA GLU A 252 -21.92 -7.16 1.92
C GLU A 252 -22.31 -5.77 2.44
N GLY A 253 -22.67 -4.87 1.52
CA GLY A 253 -23.03 -3.50 1.80
C GLY A 253 -22.06 -2.47 1.25
N LEU A 254 -22.17 -1.26 1.81
CA LEU A 254 -21.41 -0.09 1.37
C LEU A 254 -20.06 0.01 2.09
N TYR A 255 -19.00 0.23 1.34
CA TYR A 255 -17.72 0.75 1.81
C TYR A 255 -17.44 2.11 1.19
N VAL A 256 -16.98 3.06 1.98
CA VAL A 256 -16.50 4.37 1.51
C VAL A 256 -15.20 4.70 2.23
N ALA A 257 -14.23 5.20 1.48
CA ALA A 257 -12.97 5.72 2.00
C ALA A 257 -12.66 7.07 1.37
N ALA A 258 -12.08 7.96 2.16
CA ALA A 258 -11.57 9.25 1.71
C ALA A 258 -10.22 9.49 2.40
N VAL A 259 -9.24 9.97 1.63
CA VAL A 259 -7.88 10.26 2.10
C VAL A 259 -7.48 11.65 1.63
N TYR A 260 -6.84 12.39 2.51
CA TYR A 260 -6.22 13.69 2.26
C TYR A 260 -4.79 13.67 2.79
N ALA A 261 -3.83 14.07 1.98
CA ALA A 261 -2.43 14.15 2.37
C ALA A 261 -1.85 15.53 2.02
N ALA A 262 -1.19 16.17 2.98
CA ALA A 262 -0.40 17.38 2.78
C ALA A 262 1.09 17.01 2.88
N ASN A 263 1.84 17.24 1.83
CA ASN A 263 3.17 16.69 1.62
C ASN A 263 4.19 17.78 1.34
N ASN A 264 5.40 17.59 1.87
CA ASN A 264 6.59 18.33 1.49
C ASN A 264 7.63 17.35 0.94
N TYR A 265 8.06 17.52 -0.31
CA TYR A 265 9.09 16.70 -0.97
C TYR A 265 8.80 15.19 -0.95
N MET A 266 7.53 14.78 -1.03
CA MET A 266 7.11 13.38 -1.00
C MET A 266 6.67 12.85 -2.37
N ASN A 267 6.28 13.72 -3.30
CA ASN A 267 5.80 13.35 -4.63
C ASN A 267 6.74 13.87 -5.72
N ASN A 268 6.77 13.15 -6.83
CA ASN A 268 7.46 13.55 -8.06
C ASN A 268 6.45 14.11 -9.07
N GLY A 269 6.94 15.03 -9.88
CA GLY A 269 6.21 15.55 -11.01
C GLY A 269 7.13 15.60 -12.24
N LYS A 270 6.62 16.05 -13.36
CA LYS A 270 7.34 16.17 -14.64
C LYS A 270 8.67 16.95 -14.53
N PHE A 271 8.76 17.87 -13.59
CA PHE A 271 9.93 18.74 -13.40
C PHE A 271 10.82 18.29 -12.23
N GLY A 272 10.62 17.11 -11.70
CA GLY A 272 11.32 16.56 -10.55
C GLY A 272 10.46 16.57 -9.28
N VAL A 273 11.11 16.54 -8.11
CA VAL A 273 10.42 16.46 -6.83
C VAL A 273 9.60 17.72 -6.55
N ILE A 274 8.33 17.54 -6.21
CA ILE A 274 7.41 18.62 -5.86
C ILE A 274 7.68 19.05 -4.43
N SER A 275 7.89 20.34 -4.24
CA SER A 275 8.27 20.85 -2.91
C SER A 275 7.12 20.91 -1.92
N GLU A 276 5.90 21.16 -2.38
CA GLU A 276 4.68 21.18 -1.59
C GLU A 276 3.56 20.61 -2.46
N SER A 277 2.90 19.52 -2.02
CA SER A 277 1.81 18.90 -2.76
C SER A 277 0.69 18.46 -1.85
N THR A 278 -0.52 18.46 -2.41
CA THR A 278 -1.72 17.92 -1.77
C THR A 278 -2.22 16.72 -2.56
N GLY A 279 -2.44 15.60 -1.86
CA GLY A 279 -3.01 14.37 -2.41
C GLY A 279 -4.43 14.14 -1.94
N TYR A 280 -5.28 13.65 -2.83
CA TYR A 280 -6.67 13.27 -2.56
C TYR A 280 -6.94 11.88 -3.09
N GLU A 281 -7.56 11.04 -2.28
CA GLU A 281 -8.10 9.77 -2.73
C GLU A 281 -9.51 9.56 -2.21
N PHE A 282 -10.34 8.96 -3.04
CA PHE A 282 -11.70 8.56 -2.69
C PHE A 282 -12.00 7.18 -3.28
N LEU A 283 -12.67 6.34 -2.51
CA LEU A 283 -13.17 5.05 -2.96
C LEU A 283 -14.58 4.85 -2.42
N ALA A 284 -15.50 4.46 -3.29
CA ALA A 284 -16.79 3.91 -2.90
C ALA A 284 -16.98 2.53 -3.53
N SER A 285 -17.40 1.55 -2.75
CA SER A 285 -17.75 0.23 -3.25
C SER A 285 -19.03 -0.29 -2.63
N TYR A 286 -19.72 -1.14 -3.38
CA TYR A 286 -20.91 -1.84 -2.90
C TYR A 286 -20.82 -3.32 -3.23
N ALA A 287 -20.68 -4.14 -2.21
CA ALA A 287 -20.68 -5.59 -2.34
C ALA A 287 -22.11 -6.12 -2.20
N LEU A 288 -22.56 -6.81 -3.25
CA LEU A 288 -23.87 -7.45 -3.29
C LEU A 288 -23.83 -8.84 -2.65
N ALA A 289 -24.96 -9.32 -2.17
CA ALA A 289 -25.11 -10.65 -1.59
C ALA A 289 -24.77 -11.81 -2.57
N ASN A 290 -24.69 -11.53 -3.87
CA ASN A 290 -24.33 -12.49 -4.91
C ASN A 290 -22.84 -12.53 -5.25
N SER A 291 -21.97 -12.09 -4.36
CA SER A 291 -20.52 -12.07 -4.51
C SER A 291 -19.95 -11.08 -5.55
N LEU A 292 -20.76 -10.16 -6.06
CA LEU A 292 -20.33 -9.08 -6.94
C LEU A 292 -20.03 -7.82 -6.13
N ASN A 293 -18.81 -7.31 -6.24
CA ASN A 293 -18.39 -6.02 -5.68
C ASN A 293 -18.19 -5.04 -6.83
N LEU A 294 -18.86 -3.88 -6.76
CA LEU A 294 -18.73 -2.78 -7.70
C LEU A 294 -18.07 -1.60 -7.01
N SER A 295 -17.09 -0.98 -7.64
CA SER A 295 -16.39 0.16 -7.06
C SER A 295 -16.17 1.29 -8.07
N VAL A 296 -16.04 2.48 -7.52
CA VAL A 296 -15.56 3.69 -8.18
C VAL A 296 -14.54 4.35 -7.29
N ASN A 297 -13.43 4.75 -7.86
CA ASN A 297 -12.41 5.50 -7.17
C ASN A 297 -12.09 6.82 -7.88
N TYR A 298 -11.39 7.68 -7.18
CA TYR A 298 -10.79 8.92 -7.67
C TYR A 298 -9.51 9.16 -6.90
N GLU A 299 -8.48 9.61 -7.58
CA GLU A 299 -7.24 10.07 -6.97
C GLU A 299 -6.67 11.27 -7.74
N ALA A 300 -5.98 12.15 -7.04
CA ALA A 300 -5.31 13.30 -7.61
C ALA A 300 -4.15 13.76 -6.73
N VAL A 301 -3.13 14.33 -7.38
CA VAL A 301 -2.03 15.06 -6.73
C VAL A 301 -1.97 16.46 -7.32
N GLU A 302 -1.90 17.46 -6.46
CA GLU A 302 -1.76 18.88 -6.82
C GLU A 302 -0.38 19.40 -6.41
N ASP A 303 0.28 20.14 -7.27
CA ASP A 303 1.43 21.00 -6.93
C ASP A 303 0.90 22.31 -6.35
N ASP A 304 1.05 22.48 -5.04
CA ASP A 304 0.46 23.63 -4.32
C ASP A 304 1.14 24.94 -4.70
N LYS A 305 2.40 24.93 -5.13
CA LYS A 305 3.12 26.15 -5.57
C LYS A 305 2.70 26.62 -6.94
N MET A 306 2.48 25.68 -7.84
CA MET A 306 2.01 26.00 -9.19
C MET A 306 0.49 26.17 -9.21
N SER A 307 -0.22 25.65 -8.19
CA SER A 307 -1.70 25.56 -8.16
C SER A 307 -2.22 24.77 -9.36
N GLU A 308 -1.56 23.69 -9.71
CA GLU A 308 -1.84 22.85 -10.86
C GLU A 308 -1.98 21.39 -10.44
N THR A 309 -2.91 20.69 -11.08
CA THR A 309 -3.05 19.24 -10.92
C THR A 309 -1.93 18.54 -11.66
N VAL A 310 -1.12 17.78 -10.94
CA VAL A 310 -0.01 16.98 -11.50
C VAL A 310 -0.57 15.76 -12.20
N PHE A 311 -1.52 15.10 -11.54
CA PHE A 311 -2.11 13.85 -11.95
C PHE A 311 -3.52 13.71 -11.38
N ALA A 312 -4.44 13.14 -12.14
CA ALA A 312 -5.76 12.76 -11.66
C ALA A 312 -6.33 11.60 -12.48
N THR A 313 -6.92 10.61 -11.80
CA THR A 313 -7.65 9.51 -12.43
C THR A 313 -8.96 9.19 -11.73
N THR A 314 -9.82 8.45 -12.42
CA THR A 314 -11.01 7.80 -11.84
C THR A 314 -11.21 6.46 -12.52
N ALA A 315 -11.58 5.43 -11.74
CA ALA A 315 -11.83 4.10 -12.29
C ALA A 315 -13.19 3.54 -11.87
N LEU A 316 -13.80 2.76 -12.77
CA LEU A 316 -14.97 1.94 -12.52
C LEU A 316 -14.55 0.49 -12.58
N GLN A 317 -14.91 -0.29 -11.56
CA GLN A 317 -14.41 -1.66 -11.42
C GLN A 317 -15.49 -2.60 -10.92
N ALA A 318 -15.33 -3.87 -11.29
CA ALA A 318 -16.16 -4.97 -10.83
C ALA A 318 -15.29 -6.17 -10.46
N GLU A 319 -15.55 -6.78 -9.33
CA GLU A 319 -14.92 -8.00 -8.85
C GLU A 319 -16.01 -9.03 -8.54
N TYR A 320 -15.84 -10.25 -9.03
CA TYR A 320 -16.79 -11.33 -8.78
C TYR A 320 -16.09 -12.53 -8.16
N ASN A 321 -16.47 -12.86 -6.92
CA ASN A 321 -15.96 -14.00 -6.20
C ASN A 321 -16.70 -15.28 -6.64
N PHE A 322 -16.12 -16.06 -7.57
CA PHE A 322 -16.64 -17.38 -7.95
C PHE A 322 -16.55 -18.36 -6.78
N THR A 323 -15.45 -18.29 -6.05
CA THR A 323 -15.19 -19.00 -4.79
C THR A 323 -14.39 -18.08 -3.86
N SER A 324 -14.10 -18.52 -2.63
CA SER A 324 -13.17 -17.81 -1.75
C SER A 324 -11.73 -17.71 -2.30
N GLN A 325 -11.38 -18.58 -3.25
CA GLN A 325 -10.04 -18.64 -3.83
C GLN A 325 -9.96 -18.09 -5.25
N PHE A 326 -11.08 -17.97 -5.98
CA PHE A 326 -11.07 -17.58 -7.38
C PHE A 326 -11.97 -16.38 -7.63
N VAL A 327 -11.35 -15.29 -8.09
CA VAL A 327 -11.99 -13.99 -8.34
C VAL A 327 -11.74 -13.57 -9.78
N GLY A 328 -12.82 -13.24 -10.50
CA GLY A 328 -12.73 -12.51 -11.77
C GLY A 328 -12.85 -11.02 -11.52
N PHE A 329 -12.13 -10.20 -12.27
CA PHE A 329 -12.19 -8.75 -12.14
C PHE A 329 -12.14 -8.06 -13.50
N ALA A 330 -12.74 -6.88 -13.57
CA ALA A 330 -12.66 -5.98 -14.71
C ALA A 330 -12.61 -4.54 -14.20
N GLY A 331 -11.88 -3.69 -14.88
CA GLY A 331 -11.77 -2.27 -14.57
C GLY A 331 -11.53 -1.43 -15.81
N TYR A 332 -11.97 -0.19 -15.74
CA TYR A 332 -11.68 0.86 -16.72
C TYR A 332 -11.30 2.12 -15.95
N GLN A 333 -10.11 2.65 -16.21
CA GLN A 333 -9.58 3.87 -15.63
C GLN A 333 -9.56 4.97 -16.69
N PHE A 334 -10.13 6.10 -16.32
CA PHE A 334 -10.11 7.32 -17.13
C PHE A 334 -8.94 8.20 -16.65
N ASP A 335 -8.12 8.64 -17.59
CA ASP A 335 -7.20 9.74 -17.34
C ASP A 335 -7.95 11.07 -17.36
N LEU A 336 -7.95 11.77 -16.23
CA LEU A 336 -8.58 13.09 -16.10
C LEU A 336 -7.64 14.25 -16.46
N GLN A 337 -6.39 13.91 -16.82
CA GLN A 337 -5.30 14.81 -17.17
C GLN A 337 -4.84 15.71 -16.01
N GLY A 338 -3.58 16.11 -16.08
CA GLY A 338 -3.07 17.23 -15.28
C GLY A 338 -3.60 18.57 -15.79
N SER A 339 -3.20 19.64 -15.13
CA SER A 339 -3.54 21.00 -15.54
C SER A 339 -2.28 21.84 -15.82
N GLY A 340 -2.43 22.97 -16.51
CA GLY A 340 -1.34 23.91 -16.76
C GLY A 340 -0.13 23.27 -17.45
N GLU A 341 1.04 23.35 -16.82
CA GLU A 341 2.29 22.79 -17.34
C GLU A 341 2.37 21.26 -17.20
N TYR A 342 1.55 20.66 -16.31
CA TYR A 342 1.41 19.22 -16.14
C TYR A 342 0.39 18.60 -17.09
N LYS A 343 -0.25 19.40 -17.94
CA LYS A 343 -1.25 18.91 -18.88
C LYS A 343 -0.61 18.02 -19.94
N GLU A 344 -0.73 16.74 -19.75
CA GLU A 344 -0.38 15.71 -20.72
C GLU A 344 -1.62 14.85 -20.96
N LYS A 345 -1.78 14.35 -22.16
CA LYS A 345 -2.83 13.38 -22.47
C LYS A 345 -2.21 12.00 -22.30
N ALA A 346 -2.60 11.29 -21.24
CA ALA A 346 -2.43 9.86 -21.17
C ALA A 346 -3.67 9.15 -21.76
N ASP A 347 -3.52 7.89 -22.13
CA ASP A 347 -4.65 7.11 -22.61
C ASP A 347 -5.41 6.49 -21.45
N ASP A 348 -6.72 6.34 -21.63
CA ASP A 348 -7.54 5.55 -20.70
C ASP A 348 -7.05 4.10 -20.68
N GLN A 349 -7.21 3.42 -19.56
CA GLN A 349 -6.73 2.05 -19.37
C GLN A 349 -7.89 1.11 -19.04
N TRP A 350 -7.76 -0.15 -19.42
CA TRP A 350 -8.72 -1.18 -19.03
C TRP A 350 -8.06 -2.53 -18.78
N LEU A 351 -8.64 -3.32 -17.90
CA LEU A 351 -8.22 -4.68 -17.56
C LEU A 351 -9.42 -5.61 -17.43
N LEU A 352 -9.25 -6.84 -17.91
CA LEU A 352 -10.13 -7.97 -17.62
C LEU A 352 -9.28 -9.16 -17.20
N GLY A 353 -9.46 -9.66 -16.00
CA GLY A 353 -8.55 -10.65 -15.44
C GLY A 353 -9.16 -11.60 -14.44
N ALA A 354 -8.29 -12.45 -13.91
CA ALA A 354 -8.61 -13.38 -12.85
C ALA A 354 -7.46 -13.50 -11.85
N ARG A 355 -7.82 -13.73 -10.59
CA ARG A 355 -6.91 -13.97 -9.48
C ARG A 355 -7.27 -15.27 -8.78
N TYR A 356 -6.26 -16.10 -8.55
CA TYR A 356 -6.37 -17.31 -7.73
C TYR A 356 -5.52 -17.16 -6.47
N TYR A 357 -6.15 -17.27 -5.33
CA TYR A 357 -5.48 -17.25 -4.02
C TYR A 357 -5.04 -18.65 -3.62
N LEU A 358 -3.80 -18.77 -3.12
CA LEU A 358 -3.16 -20.02 -2.71
C LEU A 358 -3.60 -20.44 -1.31
#